data_3bc372e600b77958f0514a8dae8975f4
#
_entry.id   3bc372e600b77958f0514a8dae8975f4
#
_cell.length_a   1.000
_cell.length_b   1.000
_cell.length_c   1.000
_cell.angle_alpha   90.00
_cell.angle_beta   90.00
_cell.angle_gamma   90.00
#
_symmetry.space_group_name_H-M   'P 1'
#
loop_
_entity.id
_entity.type
_entity.pdbx_description
1 polymer ?
#
loop_
_entity_poly.entity_id
_entity_poly.type
_entity_poly.pdbx_seq_one_letter_code
_entity_poly.pdbx_strand_id
1 'polypeptide(L)'
;MALALTALSTNCSRAGDSEWVSLFDGTTLSGWTKAGSQDSNWEVKDGSIVGTGNSSMLYSPKTYKNFRFRTVLKINDGGNSGVYFRSPTADGDFSKGYEAQVDSTHRDPIRTGSLYAFVHIYDHIVPPDTWFTYEIEAVTREYRGHVIPHIKVSINGKLLYEFLDHGDTWKEGHFAFQQHDPGSRVEIRKIEVQELP
;
A
#
# COMPACT_ATOMS: atom_id res chain seq x y z
N MET A 1 -50.20 -31.88 11.54
CA MET A 1 -48.93 -31.62 12.24
C MET A 1 -47.83 -31.51 11.19
N ALA A 2 -47.36 -30.30 10.92
CA ALA A 2 -46.28 -30.07 9.97
C ALA A 2 -44.99 -29.81 10.79
N LEU A 3 -43.99 -30.69 10.64
CA LEU A 3 -42.65 -30.47 11.21
C LEU A 3 -41.90 -29.45 10.34
N ALA A 4 -41.56 -28.33 10.95
CA ALA A 4 -40.63 -27.36 10.35
C ALA A 4 -39.18 -27.83 10.60
N LEU A 5 -38.42 -28.16 9.53
CA LEU A 5 -36.99 -28.38 9.59
C LEU A 5 -36.29 -27.02 9.55
N THR A 6 -35.73 -26.59 10.66
CA THR A 6 -34.82 -25.46 10.73
C THR A 6 -33.44 -25.93 10.28
N ALA A 7 -33.00 -25.46 9.11
CA ALA A 7 -31.62 -25.64 8.64
C ALA A 7 -30.70 -24.68 9.40
N LEU A 8 -29.88 -25.22 10.30
CA LEU A 8 -28.76 -24.48 10.86
C LEU A 8 -27.66 -24.38 9.77
N SER A 9 -27.48 -23.18 9.22
CA SER A 9 -26.30 -22.85 8.41
C SER A 9 -25.09 -22.67 9.35
N THR A 10 -24.26 -23.69 9.46
CA THR A 10 -22.95 -23.57 10.09
C THR A 10 -22.03 -22.75 9.16
N ASN A 11 -21.83 -21.48 9.49
CA ASN A 11 -20.73 -20.70 8.93
C ASN A 11 -19.43 -21.35 9.38
N CYS A 12 -18.81 -22.14 8.52
CA CYS A 12 -17.48 -22.65 8.70
C CYS A 12 -16.50 -21.51 8.40
N SER A 13 -16.18 -20.68 9.40
CA SER A 13 -15.04 -19.78 9.32
C SER A 13 -13.80 -20.64 9.19
N ARG A 14 -13.09 -20.51 8.07
CA ARG A 14 -11.75 -21.09 7.94
C ARG A 14 -10.89 -20.50 9.05
N ALA A 15 -10.40 -21.32 9.94
CA ALA A 15 -9.38 -20.94 10.92
C ALA A 15 -8.15 -20.46 10.14
N GLY A 16 -7.81 -19.16 10.25
CA GLY A 16 -6.57 -18.63 9.72
C GLY A 16 -6.59 -17.23 9.07
N ASP A 17 -7.75 -16.71 8.65
CA ASP A 17 -7.78 -15.34 8.11
C ASP A 17 -8.03 -14.34 9.25
N SER A 18 -7.00 -13.53 9.59
CA SER A 18 -7.16 -12.39 10.49
C SER A 18 -8.13 -11.36 9.86
N GLU A 19 -8.84 -10.61 10.70
CA GLU A 19 -9.76 -9.56 10.24
C GLU A 19 -9.01 -8.39 9.58
N TRP A 20 -9.65 -7.73 8.63
CA TRP A 20 -9.16 -6.46 8.07
C TRP A 20 -9.25 -5.35 9.11
N VAL A 21 -8.13 -4.68 9.35
CA VAL A 21 -8.01 -3.56 10.29
C VAL A 21 -7.81 -2.27 9.50
N SER A 22 -8.64 -1.25 9.78
CA SER A 22 -8.47 0.08 9.22
C SER A 22 -7.31 0.79 9.90
N LEU A 23 -6.41 1.38 9.11
CA LEU A 23 -5.28 2.19 9.58
C LEU A 23 -5.56 3.70 9.49
N PHE A 24 -6.69 4.10 8.91
CA PHE A 24 -7.12 5.48 8.80
C PHE A 24 -8.59 5.60 9.21
N ASP A 25 -8.88 6.54 10.10
CA ASP A 25 -10.21 6.77 10.65
C ASP A 25 -11.11 7.68 9.81
N GLY A 26 -10.57 8.21 8.69
CA GLY A 26 -11.27 9.16 7.82
C GLY A 26 -11.23 10.62 8.29
N THR A 27 -10.67 10.89 9.48
CA THR A 27 -10.80 12.22 10.12
C THR A 27 -9.48 12.77 10.67
N THR A 28 -8.53 11.92 11.08
CA THR A 28 -7.28 12.36 11.70
C THR A 28 -6.05 11.61 11.16
N LEU A 29 -4.87 12.19 11.35
CA LEU A 29 -3.58 11.53 11.14
C LEU A 29 -3.04 10.93 12.45
N SER A 30 -3.90 10.61 13.41
CA SER A 30 -3.48 10.09 14.71
C SER A 30 -2.63 8.84 14.55
N GLY A 31 -1.45 8.83 15.17
CA GLY A 31 -0.47 7.74 15.11
C GLY A 31 0.39 7.71 13.83
N TRP A 32 0.04 8.44 12.76
CA TRP A 32 0.89 8.58 11.59
C TRP A 32 2.04 9.53 11.84
N THR A 33 3.21 9.25 11.26
CA THR A 33 4.42 10.07 11.42
C THR A 33 4.89 10.60 10.09
N LYS A 34 5.01 11.93 9.98
CA LYS A 34 5.61 12.60 8.82
C LYS A 34 7.12 12.67 9.00
N ALA A 35 7.88 12.35 7.94
CA ALA A 35 9.32 12.59 7.85
C ALA A 35 9.70 13.10 6.46
N GLY A 36 10.77 13.89 6.39
CA GLY A 36 11.24 14.55 5.17
C GLY A 36 11.11 16.07 5.25
N SER A 37 10.85 16.75 4.14
CA SER A 37 10.82 18.22 4.08
C SER A 37 9.79 18.83 5.02
N GLN A 38 10.20 19.94 5.68
CA GLN A 38 9.26 20.73 6.50
C GLN A 38 8.22 21.46 5.63
N ASP A 39 8.55 21.77 4.38
CA ASP A 39 7.67 22.43 3.40
C ASP A 39 6.71 21.46 2.69
N SER A 40 6.60 20.24 3.18
CA SER A 40 5.56 19.29 2.77
C SER A 40 4.37 19.37 3.71
N ASN A 41 3.19 19.15 3.16
CA ASN A 41 1.95 19.13 3.93
C ASN A 41 1.25 17.78 3.79
N TRP A 42 0.79 17.27 4.94
CA TRP A 42 -0.11 16.13 5.04
C TRP A 42 -1.28 16.55 5.91
N GLU A 43 -2.46 16.55 5.35
CA GLU A 43 -3.70 16.93 6.04
C GLU A 43 -4.84 15.98 5.73
N VAL A 44 -5.88 15.99 6.57
CA VAL A 44 -7.13 15.30 6.25
C VAL A 44 -8.11 16.31 5.69
N LYS A 45 -8.62 16.05 4.49
CA LYS A 45 -9.60 16.88 3.82
C LYS A 45 -10.64 16.00 3.13
N ASP A 46 -11.92 16.29 3.37
CA ASP A 46 -13.05 15.59 2.76
C ASP A 46 -12.97 14.05 2.91
N GLY A 47 -12.55 13.57 4.11
CA GLY A 47 -12.40 12.14 4.41
C GLY A 47 -11.20 11.46 3.75
N SER A 48 -10.25 12.23 3.21
CA SER A 48 -9.04 11.72 2.58
C SER A 48 -7.80 12.34 3.19
N ILE A 49 -6.71 11.57 3.29
CA ILE A 49 -5.37 12.10 3.54
C ILE A 49 -4.90 12.74 2.23
N VAL A 50 -4.41 13.96 2.30
CA VAL A 50 -3.89 14.72 1.14
C VAL A 50 -2.43 15.07 1.40
N GLY A 51 -1.54 14.62 0.51
CA GLY A 51 -0.13 14.97 0.49
C GLY A 51 0.16 16.01 -0.60
N THR A 52 0.89 17.08 -0.24
CA THR A 52 1.33 18.15 -1.14
C THR A 52 2.67 18.75 -0.71
N GLY A 53 3.26 19.59 -1.55
CA GLY A 53 4.51 20.31 -1.26
C GLY A 53 5.76 19.49 -1.55
N ASN A 54 6.84 19.75 -0.83
CA ASN A 54 8.15 19.13 -1.07
C ASN A 54 8.19 17.65 -0.63
N SER A 55 9.29 16.98 -0.98
CA SER A 55 9.50 15.53 -0.72
C SER A 55 9.36 15.14 0.74
N SER A 56 8.48 14.20 1.03
CA SER A 56 8.28 13.65 2.36
C SER A 56 7.55 12.31 2.32
N MET A 57 7.54 11.64 3.45
CA MET A 57 6.82 10.38 3.67
C MET A 57 5.85 10.51 4.85
N LEU A 58 4.72 9.81 4.78
CA LEU A 58 3.79 9.64 5.88
C LEU A 58 3.74 8.16 6.27
N TYR A 59 4.25 7.82 7.45
CA TYR A 59 4.45 6.44 7.92
C TYR A 59 3.33 5.96 8.84
N SER A 60 2.99 4.67 8.70
CA SER A 60 2.05 3.98 9.57
C SER A 60 2.54 3.88 11.03
N PRO A 61 1.61 3.75 12.02
CA PRO A 61 1.98 3.71 13.44
C PRO A 61 2.89 2.53 13.83
N LYS A 62 2.72 1.38 13.18
CA LYS A 62 3.49 0.17 13.48
C LYS A 62 4.07 -0.48 12.23
N THR A 63 4.96 -1.45 12.41
CA THR A 63 5.59 -2.24 11.36
C THR A 63 4.80 -3.52 11.06
N TYR A 64 5.02 -4.08 9.86
CA TYR A 64 4.36 -5.27 9.37
C TYR A 64 5.34 -6.14 8.59
N LYS A 65 5.21 -7.46 8.75
CA LYS A 65 6.04 -8.46 8.06
C LYS A 65 5.27 -9.19 6.97
N ASN A 66 4.26 -9.96 7.37
CA ASN A 66 3.39 -10.70 6.47
C ASN A 66 2.00 -10.10 6.51
N PHE A 67 1.45 -9.76 5.34
CA PHE A 67 0.17 -9.05 5.30
C PHE A 67 -0.49 -9.12 3.93
N ARG A 68 -1.80 -8.84 3.93
CA ARG A 68 -2.51 -8.24 2.82
C ARG A 68 -2.78 -6.79 3.16
N PHE A 69 -2.52 -5.91 2.23
CA PHE A 69 -2.74 -4.48 2.35
C PHE A 69 -3.60 -3.99 1.20
N ARG A 70 -4.52 -3.08 1.46
CA ARG A 70 -5.25 -2.39 0.40
C ARG A 70 -5.47 -0.93 0.76
N THR A 71 -5.40 -0.09 -0.26
CA THR A 71 -5.65 1.34 -0.13
C THR A 71 -6.38 1.85 -1.36
N VAL A 72 -7.23 2.86 -1.17
CA VAL A 72 -7.90 3.57 -2.26
C VAL A 72 -7.30 4.95 -2.37
N LEU A 73 -6.68 5.24 -3.49
CA LEU A 73 -5.96 6.50 -3.70
C LEU A 73 -6.08 7.01 -5.14
N LYS A 74 -5.64 8.24 -5.35
CA LYS A 74 -5.44 8.85 -6.67
C LYS A 74 -4.24 9.78 -6.67
N ILE A 75 -3.70 10.04 -7.84
CA ILE A 75 -2.62 11.01 -8.10
C ILE A 75 -3.07 11.98 -9.18
N ASN A 76 -2.70 13.24 -9.08
CA ASN A 76 -2.98 14.24 -10.10
C ASN A 76 -2.20 14.00 -11.40
N ASP A 77 -2.59 14.71 -12.44
CA ASP A 77 -1.82 14.78 -13.69
C ASP A 77 -0.40 15.34 -13.44
N GLY A 78 0.62 14.70 -13.98
CA GLY A 78 2.02 15.02 -13.76
C GLY A 78 2.57 14.71 -12.37
N GLY A 79 1.76 14.14 -11.47
CA GLY A 79 2.19 13.80 -10.10
C GLY A 79 2.91 12.46 -9.99
N ASN A 80 3.76 12.36 -8.96
CA ASN A 80 4.49 11.16 -8.56
C ASN A 80 4.33 10.92 -7.05
N SER A 81 4.07 9.67 -6.70
CA SER A 81 3.91 9.16 -5.33
C SER A 81 4.27 7.68 -5.28
N GLY A 82 4.25 7.09 -4.11
CA GLY A 82 4.47 5.66 -3.90
C GLY A 82 3.75 5.16 -2.65
N VAL A 83 3.32 3.91 -2.70
CA VAL A 83 2.89 3.14 -1.54
C VAL A 83 4.05 2.27 -1.11
N TYR A 84 4.68 2.63 0.00
CA TYR A 84 5.80 1.88 0.54
C TYR A 84 5.33 0.83 1.53
N PHE A 85 6.06 -0.27 1.59
CA PHE A 85 5.85 -1.32 2.58
C PHE A 85 7.17 -1.95 2.99
N ARG A 86 7.19 -2.50 4.21
CA ARG A 86 8.41 -3.00 4.86
C ARG A 86 9.53 -1.95 4.89
N SER A 87 9.17 -0.66 5.02
CA SER A 87 10.15 0.40 5.24
C SER A 87 10.71 0.30 6.66
N PRO A 88 12.02 0.00 6.83
CA PRO A 88 12.57 -0.36 8.15
C PRO A 88 12.68 0.84 9.10
N THR A 89 12.68 2.05 8.57
CA THR A 89 12.83 3.32 9.32
C THR A 89 11.80 4.33 8.87
N ALA A 90 11.39 5.22 9.76
CA ALA A 90 10.47 6.31 9.46
C ALA A 90 11.24 7.65 9.38
N ASP A 91 12.25 7.73 8.50
CA ASP A 91 13.20 8.84 8.39
C ASP A 91 13.06 9.68 7.11
N GLY A 92 12.12 9.32 6.22
CA GLY A 92 11.87 10.04 4.97
C GLY A 92 12.78 9.63 3.81
N ASP A 93 13.58 8.58 3.96
CA ASP A 93 14.46 8.05 2.94
C ASP A 93 13.68 7.18 1.93
N PHE A 94 13.56 7.64 0.69
CA PHE A 94 12.85 6.96 -0.40
C PHE A 94 13.56 5.68 -0.88
N SER A 95 14.81 5.45 -0.50
CA SER A 95 15.55 4.25 -0.87
C SER A 95 15.25 3.04 0.03
N LYS A 96 14.43 3.20 1.08
CA LYS A 96 14.18 2.20 2.10
C LYS A 96 12.75 1.63 2.05
N GLY A 97 12.65 0.32 1.86
CA GLY A 97 11.39 -0.39 1.69
C GLY A 97 11.10 -0.73 0.23
N TYR A 98 10.09 -1.57 0.01
CA TYR A 98 9.54 -1.78 -1.33
C TYR A 98 8.62 -0.63 -1.67
N GLU A 99 8.73 -0.09 -2.88
CA GLU A 99 7.84 0.94 -3.40
C GLU A 99 6.91 0.37 -4.47
N ALA A 100 5.62 0.38 -4.19
CA ALA A 100 4.57 0.19 -5.17
C ALA A 100 4.23 1.55 -5.78
N GLN A 101 4.70 1.79 -7.01
CA GLN A 101 4.67 3.09 -7.69
C GLN A 101 3.26 3.63 -7.91
N VAL A 102 3.09 4.93 -7.70
CA VAL A 102 1.87 5.69 -7.96
C VAL A 102 2.18 6.87 -8.86
N ASP A 103 2.06 6.65 -10.15
CA ASP A 103 2.43 7.61 -11.21
C ASP A 103 1.56 7.36 -12.43
N SER A 104 0.81 8.36 -12.87
CA SER A 104 0.02 8.25 -14.10
C SER A 104 0.72 8.90 -15.30
N THR A 105 1.31 10.07 -15.13
CA THR A 105 1.79 10.93 -16.24
C THR A 105 3.03 11.75 -15.90
N HIS A 106 3.70 11.44 -14.78
CA HIS A 106 4.96 12.11 -14.42
C HIS A 106 6.06 11.82 -15.49
N ARG A 107 7.12 12.62 -15.47
CA ARG A 107 8.26 12.47 -16.39
C ARG A 107 9.05 11.16 -16.21
N ASP A 108 9.02 10.55 -15.02
CA ASP A 108 9.55 9.20 -14.81
C ASP A 108 8.70 8.23 -15.64
N PRO A 109 9.28 7.34 -16.45
CA PRO A 109 8.50 6.40 -17.27
C PRO A 109 7.90 5.23 -16.49
N ILE A 110 8.29 5.02 -15.22
CA ILE A 110 7.82 3.90 -14.39
C ILE A 110 6.47 4.25 -13.78
N ARG A 111 5.42 3.48 -14.15
CA ARG A 111 4.01 3.82 -13.90
C ARG A 111 3.42 3.08 -12.70
N THR A 112 2.23 3.54 -12.28
CA THR A 112 1.38 2.87 -11.28
C THR A 112 1.31 1.37 -11.51
N GLY A 113 1.49 0.59 -10.44
CA GLY A 113 1.52 -0.86 -10.49
C GLY A 113 2.92 -1.45 -10.52
N SER A 114 3.97 -0.67 -10.83
CA SER A 114 5.36 -1.14 -10.73
C SER A 114 5.76 -1.43 -9.28
N LEU A 115 6.68 -2.36 -9.09
CA LEU A 115 7.50 -2.47 -7.87
C LEU A 115 8.84 -1.81 -8.23
N TYR A 116 9.04 -0.55 -7.78
CA TYR A 116 10.16 0.27 -8.20
C TYR A 116 11.49 -0.44 -7.98
N ALA A 117 12.39 -0.37 -8.94
CA ALA A 117 13.67 -1.09 -9.01
C ALA A 117 13.57 -2.62 -9.21
N PHE A 118 12.39 -3.25 -9.17
CA PHE A 118 12.23 -4.70 -9.30
C PHE A 118 11.37 -5.12 -10.50
N VAL A 119 10.16 -4.56 -10.62
CA VAL A 119 9.22 -4.88 -11.72
C VAL A 119 8.69 -3.58 -12.31
N HIS A 120 8.94 -3.34 -13.59
CA HIS A 120 8.56 -2.08 -14.24
C HIS A 120 7.34 -2.26 -15.14
N ILE A 121 6.35 -1.39 -14.96
CA ILE A 121 5.19 -1.21 -15.83
C ILE A 121 5.32 0.17 -16.46
N TYR A 122 5.20 0.24 -17.78
CA TYR A 122 5.29 1.47 -18.56
C TYR A 122 3.93 1.93 -19.11
N ASP A 123 2.94 1.04 -19.05
CA ASP A 123 1.58 1.33 -19.53
C ASP A 123 0.83 2.22 -18.53
N HIS A 124 0.06 3.17 -19.04
CA HIS A 124 -0.80 4.05 -18.25
C HIS A 124 -2.10 3.30 -17.88
N ILE A 125 -2.00 2.38 -16.91
CA ILE A 125 -3.13 1.52 -16.50
C ILE A 125 -4.17 2.24 -15.63
N VAL A 126 -3.79 3.37 -15.04
CA VAL A 126 -4.68 4.24 -14.25
C VAL A 126 -4.55 5.67 -14.79
N PRO A 127 -5.64 6.30 -15.27
CA PRO A 127 -5.61 7.71 -15.65
C PRO A 127 -5.35 8.64 -14.45
N PRO A 128 -4.77 9.83 -14.66
CA PRO A 128 -4.64 10.83 -13.60
C PRO A 128 -6.00 11.21 -13.00
N ASP A 129 -5.98 11.72 -11.78
CA ASP A 129 -7.16 12.15 -11.01
C ASP A 129 -8.28 11.09 -10.85
N THR A 130 -7.93 9.82 -11.07
CA THR A 130 -8.87 8.69 -10.99
C THR A 130 -8.61 7.89 -9.73
N TRP A 131 -9.66 7.66 -8.92
CA TRP A 131 -9.59 6.78 -7.76
C TRP A 131 -9.41 5.33 -8.19
N PHE A 132 -8.44 4.65 -7.59
CA PHE A 132 -8.20 3.23 -7.80
C PHE A 132 -7.84 2.52 -6.50
N THR A 133 -8.01 1.21 -6.48
CA THR A 133 -7.60 0.36 -5.35
C THR A 133 -6.24 -0.24 -5.65
N TYR A 134 -5.28 -0.03 -4.77
CA TYR A 134 -4.02 -0.74 -4.73
C TYR A 134 -4.12 -1.88 -3.73
N GLU A 135 -3.76 -3.09 -4.13
CA GLU A 135 -3.73 -4.26 -3.26
C GLU A 135 -2.34 -4.90 -3.32
N ILE A 136 -1.76 -5.16 -2.16
CA ILE A 136 -0.43 -5.74 -2.01
C ILE A 136 -0.54 -6.91 -1.02
N GLU A 137 -0.15 -8.11 -1.43
CA GLU A 137 0.11 -9.23 -0.52
C GLU A 137 1.62 -9.43 -0.44
N ALA A 138 2.19 -9.41 0.76
CA ALA A 138 3.59 -9.72 0.98
C ALA A 138 3.73 -10.74 2.10
N VAL A 139 4.24 -11.92 1.76
CA VAL A 139 4.42 -13.05 2.68
C VAL A 139 5.82 -13.63 2.51
N THR A 140 6.56 -13.67 3.60
CA THR A 140 7.87 -14.33 3.61
C THR A 140 7.67 -15.84 3.81
N ARG A 141 8.19 -16.63 2.90
CA ARG A 141 8.08 -18.09 2.91
C ARG A 141 9.45 -18.75 2.86
N GLU A 142 9.53 -19.94 3.41
CA GLU A 142 10.72 -20.79 3.26
C GLU A 142 10.55 -21.70 2.05
N TYR A 143 11.54 -21.67 1.16
CA TYR A 143 11.66 -22.56 0.01
C TYR A 143 13.03 -23.27 0.06
N ARG A 144 13.06 -24.56 0.40
CA ARG A 144 14.29 -25.38 0.45
C ARG A 144 15.42 -24.74 1.27
N GLY A 145 15.09 -24.20 2.45
CA GLY A 145 16.04 -23.54 3.34
C GLY A 145 16.36 -22.08 3.01
N HIS A 146 15.72 -21.50 1.98
CA HIS A 146 15.82 -20.08 1.65
C HIS A 146 14.57 -19.34 2.07
N VAL A 147 14.75 -18.24 2.76
CA VAL A 147 13.67 -17.32 3.18
C VAL A 147 13.45 -16.33 2.04
N ILE A 148 12.26 -16.36 1.42
CA ILE A 148 11.97 -15.57 0.21
C ILE A 148 10.68 -14.78 0.42
N PRO A 149 10.71 -13.43 0.37
CA PRO A 149 9.52 -12.61 0.24
C PRO A 149 8.79 -12.89 -1.07
N HIS A 150 7.51 -13.24 -0.96
CA HIS A 150 6.61 -13.42 -2.09
C HIS A 150 5.62 -12.24 -2.08
N ILE A 151 5.69 -11.41 -3.10
CA ILE A 151 4.92 -10.17 -3.23
C ILE A 151 3.97 -10.32 -4.40
N LYS A 152 2.69 -9.97 -4.19
CA LYS A 152 1.67 -9.87 -5.24
C LYS A 152 1.16 -8.45 -5.28
N VAL A 153 1.02 -7.92 -6.48
CA VAL A 153 0.51 -6.57 -6.72
C VAL A 153 -0.71 -6.64 -7.62
N SER A 154 -1.79 -6.00 -7.16
CA SER A 154 -3.05 -5.90 -7.91
C SER A 154 -3.55 -4.46 -7.95
N ILE A 155 -4.19 -4.09 -9.06
CA ILE A 155 -4.90 -2.82 -9.23
C ILE A 155 -6.35 -3.11 -9.58
N ASN A 156 -7.29 -2.51 -8.82
CA ASN A 156 -8.74 -2.68 -9.01
C ASN A 156 -9.17 -4.16 -9.06
N GLY A 157 -8.58 -4.99 -8.17
CA GLY A 157 -8.86 -6.43 -8.08
C GLY A 157 -8.20 -7.29 -9.17
N LYS A 158 -7.47 -6.69 -10.14
CA LYS A 158 -6.75 -7.42 -11.16
C LYS A 158 -5.30 -7.64 -10.74
N LEU A 159 -4.89 -8.90 -10.57
CA LEU A 159 -3.49 -9.26 -10.33
C LEU A 159 -2.64 -8.84 -11.54
N LEU A 160 -1.60 -8.05 -11.30
CA LEU A 160 -0.65 -7.63 -12.32
C LEU A 160 0.51 -8.62 -12.43
N TYR A 161 1.08 -9.01 -11.29
CA TYR A 161 2.19 -9.97 -11.23
C TYR A 161 2.38 -10.51 -9.81
N GLU A 162 3.19 -11.56 -9.72
CA GLU A 162 3.79 -12.09 -8.50
C GLU A 162 5.32 -11.95 -8.62
N PHE A 163 5.97 -11.51 -7.55
CA PHE A 163 7.42 -11.31 -7.50
C PHE A 163 8.01 -12.05 -6.31
N LEU A 164 9.09 -12.80 -6.53
CA LEU A 164 9.89 -13.49 -5.51
C LEU A 164 11.19 -12.73 -5.30
N ASP A 165 11.37 -12.11 -4.16
CA ASP A 165 12.62 -11.42 -3.84
C ASP A 165 13.66 -12.38 -3.25
N HIS A 166 14.48 -12.97 -4.10
CA HIS A 166 15.56 -13.85 -3.71
C HIS A 166 16.68 -13.15 -2.93
N GLY A 167 16.71 -11.81 -2.94
CA GLY A 167 17.63 -10.99 -2.17
C GLY A 167 17.23 -10.80 -0.70
N ASP A 168 15.97 -11.15 -0.35
CA ASP A 168 15.38 -10.87 0.98
C ASP A 168 15.66 -9.42 1.43
N THR A 169 15.44 -8.47 0.51
CA THR A 169 15.89 -7.08 0.61
C THR A 169 15.28 -6.37 1.81
N TRP A 170 13.95 -6.47 1.98
CA TRP A 170 13.23 -5.82 3.09
C TRP A 170 12.35 -6.84 3.82
N LYS A 171 12.64 -7.05 5.12
CA LYS A 171 12.03 -8.13 5.92
C LYS A 171 10.73 -7.73 6.59
N GLU A 172 10.74 -6.55 7.21
CA GLU A 172 9.65 -5.98 8.00
C GLU A 172 9.80 -4.47 8.04
N GLY A 173 8.70 -3.73 8.18
CA GLY A 173 8.74 -2.29 8.31
C GLY A 173 7.36 -1.64 8.21
N HIS A 174 7.36 -0.32 8.19
CA HIS A 174 6.17 0.50 8.07
C HIS A 174 5.56 0.42 6.68
N PHE A 175 4.26 0.66 6.58
CA PHE A 175 3.68 1.24 5.38
C PHE A 175 3.98 2.73 5.35
N ALA A 176 4.16 3.29 4.15
CA ALA A 176 4.24 4.73 4.02
C ALA A 176 3.67 5.20 2.68
N PHE A 177 3.29 6.47 2.64
CA PHE A 177 2.90 7.17 1.41
C PHE A 177 3.91 8.25 1.12
N GLN A 178 4.31 8.34 -0.14
CA GLN A 178 5.28 9.33 -0.58
C GLN A 178 4.59 10.58 -1.11
N GLN A 179 5.08 11.76 -0.71
CA GLN A 179 4.94 13.02 -1.43
C GLN A 179 6.28 13.27 -2.13
N HIS A 180 6.30 13.15 -3.46
CA HIS A 180 7.56 13.13 -4.21
C HIS A 180 8.12 14.53 -4.48
N ASP A 181 7.31 15.44 -5.01
CA ASP A 181 7.74 16.78 -5.40
C ASP A 181 6.58 17.80 -5.35
N PRO A 182 6.87 19.12 -5.48
CA PRO A 182 5.84 20.15 -5.34
C PRO A 182 4.70 20.09 -6.35
N GLY A 183 4.90 19.43 -7.51
CA GLY A 183 3.88 19.24 -8.53
C GLY A 183 2.92 18.08 -8.23
N SER A 184 3.29 17.23 -7.29
CA SER A 184 2.52 16.05 -6.92
C SER A 184 1.45 16.38 -5.89
N ARG A 185 0.27 15.75 -6.07
CA ARG A 185 -0.81 15.75 -5.09
C ARG A 185 -1.42 14.37 -5.02
N VAL A 186 -1.12 13.65 -3.96
CA VAL A 186 -1.70 12.33 -3.68
C VAL A 186 -2.87 12.46 -2.71
N GLU A 187 -3.96 11.73 -2.97
CA GLU A 187 -5.12 11.65 -2.08
C GLU A 187 -5.39 10.18 -1.74
N ILE A 188 -5.57 9.87 -0.44
CA ILE A 188 -5.75 8.51 0.06
C ILE A 188 -6.98 8.51 0.99
N ARG A 189 -7.98 7.67 0.71
CA ARG A 189 -9.23 7.67 1.48
C ARG A 189 -9.56 6.38 2.21
N LYS A 190 -8.83 5.31 1.96
CA LYS A 190 -9.02 4.01 2.60
C LYS A 190 -7.67 3.34 2.75
N ILE A 191 -7.36 2.87 3.94
CA ILE A 191 -6.12 2.15 4.23
C ILE A 191 -6.46 1.01 5.17
N GLU A 192 -6.28 -0.23 4.73
CA GLU A 192 -6.60 -1.42 5.50
C GLU A 192 -5.50 -2.46 5.40
N VAL A 193 -5.28 -3.18 6.47
CA VAL A 193 -4.34 -4.29 6.56
C VAL A 193 -4.99 -5.52 7.17
N GLN A 194 -4.58 -6.68 6.70
CA GLN A 194 -4.83 -7.99 7.27
C GLN A 194 -3.47 -8.63 7.55
N GLU A 195 -3.11 -8.79 8.81
CA GLU A 195 -1.86 -9.46 9.17
C GLU A 195 -1.97 -10.95 8.90
N LEU A 196 -0.91 -11.52 8.33
CA LEU A 196 -0.80 -12.93 8.00
C LEU A 196 0.27 -13.61 8.87
N PRO A 197 0.13 -14.92 9.14
CA PRO A 197 1.12 -15.67 9.91
C PRO A 197 2.49 -15.75 9.25
#